data_082ee9d4ba0342a8c6291701c9e5f8bb
#
_entry.id   082ee9d4ba0342a8c6291701c9e5f8bb
#
_cell.length_a   1.000
_cell.length_b   1.000
_cell.length_c   1.000
_cell.angle_alpha   90.00
_cell.angle_beta   90.00
_cell.angle_gamma   90.00
#
_symmetry.space_group_name_H-M   'P 1'
#
loop_
_entity.id
_entity.type
_entity.pdbx_description
1 polymer ?
#
loop_
_entity_poly.entity_id
_entity_poly.type
_entity_poly.pdbx_seq_one_letter_code
_entity_poly.pdbx_strand_id
1 'polypeptide(L)'
;FINLSNIYIFQTRDCNCGTSSTGRLQIKEAQRLLALENEDTFIMPTTGMTSHSDYCHFPFENGYETFANRIFKPLTRDLYGYNYSEEIDPPMIVSANLTNENTLVIETSSESLMINTNNTNLILNRVVNDFVLSNANGVSISSFQIQGNSILFNLNGNPGANSSISLLGQYAGIENNITNSNGFELVCFSNFPITGGSGNGSGNISNDTD
;
A
#
# COMPACT_ATOMS: atom_id res chain seq x y z
N PHE A 1 16.35 -30.31 -9.64
CA PHE A 1 15.81 -29.11 -9.02
C PHE A 1 15.89 -27.96 -10.02
N ILE A 2 14.76 -27.35 -10.38
CA ILE A 2 14.74 -26.13 -11.20
C ILE A 2 15.14 -25.01 -10.26
N ASN A 3 16.26 -24.35 -10.52
CA ASN A 3 16.63 -23.15 -9.81
C ASN A 3 15.78 -22.02 -10.39
N LEU A 4 14.68 -21.67 -9.72
CA LEU A 4 13.85 -20.51 -10.07
C LEU A 4 14.66 -19.27 -9.64
N SER A 5 15.19 -18.55 -10.60
CA SER A 5 15.99 -17.36 -10.32
C SER A 5 15.15 -16.16 -9.92
N ASN A 6 13.92 -16.03 -10.41
CA ASN A 6 13.08 -14.86 -10.14
C ASN A 6 11.59 -15.24 -10.11
N ILE A 7 10.85 -14.67 -9.19
CA ILE A 7 9.40 -14.81 -9.05
C ILE A 7 8.76 -13.44 -9.28
N TYR A 8 7.73 -13.40 -10.13
CA TYR A 8 6.97 -12.16 -10.40
C TYR A 8 5.52 -12.35 -9.97
N ILE A 9 5.11 -11.59 -8.98
CA ILE A 9 3.76 -11.64 -8.41
C ILE A 9 2.97 -10.42 -8.89
N PHE A 10 1.81 -10.65 -9.50
CA PHE A 10 0.79 -9.63 -9.67
C PHE A 10 -0.10 -9.65 -8.44
N GLN A 11 -0.04 -8.61 -7.61
CA GLN A 11 -0.87 -8.56 -6.41
C GLN A 11 -2.34 -8.59 -6.80
N THR A 12 -3.10 -9.49 -6.20
CA THR A 12 -4.52 -9.66 -6.52
C THR A 12 -5.30 -8.38 -6.26
N ARG A 13 -6.24 -8.05 -7.17
CA ARG A 13 -7.13 -6.89 -7.00
C ARG A 13 -8.45 -7.28 -6.34
N ASP A 14 -9.19 -6.29 -5.89
CA ASP A 14 -10.58 -6.47 -5.55
C ASP A 14 -11.43 -6.61 -6.82
N CYS A 15 -12.23 -7.67 -6.88
CA CYS A 15 -13.12 -7.97 -7.98
C CYS A 15 -14.40 -8.62 -7.46
N ASN A 16 -15.44 -8.65 -8.29
CA ASN A 16 -16.68 -9.38 -7.98
C ASN A 16 -16.58 -10.89 -8.25
N CYS A 17 -15.39 -11.47 -8.16
CA CYS A 17 -15.11 -12.87 -8.53
C CYS A 17 -15.45 -13.87 -7.40
N GLY A 18 -16.38 -13.56 -6.51
CA GLY A 18 -16.96 -14.54 -5.59
C GLY A 18 -16.22 -14.79 -4.27
N THR A 19 -15.15 -14.07 -3.97
CA THR A 19 -14.43 -14.18 -2.68
C THR A 19 -14.80 -13.06 -1.71
N SER A 20 -14.67 -13.31 -0.39
CA SER A 20 -14.90 -12.28 0.63
C SER A 20 -13.81 -11.19 0.56
N SER A 21 -14.19 -9.95 0.89
CA SER A 21 -13.24 -8.82 0.96
C SER A 21 -12.09 -9.07 1.93
N THR A 22 -12.38 -9.69 3.07
CA THR A 22 -11.38 -10.04 4.09
C THR A 22 -10.36 -11.05 3.55
N GLY A 23 -10.80 -12.10 2.86
CA GLY A 23 -9.89 -13.09 2.28
C GLY A 23 -8.96 -12.49 1.22
N ARG A 24 -9.47 -11.56 0.41
CA ARG A 24 -8.66 -10.87 -0.59
C ARG A 24 -7.54 -10.02 0.04
N LEU A 25 -7.85 -9.31 1.10
CA LEU A 25 -6.85 -8.48 1.80
C LEU A 25 -5.76 -9.34 2.44
N GLN A 26 -6.12 -10.50 3.01
CA GLN A 26 -5.15 -11.46 3.53
C GLN A 26 -4.23 -12.04 2.45
N ILE A 27 -4.76 -12.31 1.26
CA ILE A 27 -3.95 -12.76 0.11
C ILE A 27 -2.99 -11.65 -0.34
N LYS A 28 -3.45 -10.41 -0.45
CA LYS A 28 -2.60 -9.25 -0.80
C LYS A 28 -1.44 -9.10 0.19
N GLU A 29 -1.72 -9.23 1.49
CA GLU A 29 -0.68 -9.15 2.52
C GLU A 29 0.30 -10.32 2.43
N ALA A 30 -0.18 -11.54 2.23
CA ALA A 30 0.71 -12.70 2.05
C ALA A 30 1.62 -12.53 0.83
N GLN A 31 1.12 -12.00 -0.27
CA GLN A 31 1.91 -11.69 -1.47
C GLN A 31 2.96 -10.62 -1.19
N ARG A 32 2.61 -9.56 -0.44
CA ARG A 32 3.55 -8.50 -0.05
C ARG A 32 4.66 -9.04 0.85
N LEU A 33 4.30 -9.83 1.87
CA LEU A 33 5.26 -10.42 2.79
C LEU A 33 6.20 -11.39 2.06
N LEU A 34 5.68 -12.20 1.14
CA LEU A 34 6.50 -13.09 0.33
C LEU A 34 7.56 -12.31 -0.48
N ALA A 35 7.18 -11.16 -1.05
CA ALA A 35 8.12 -10.33 -1.77
C ALA A 35 9.16 -9.64 -0.86
N LEU A 36 8.81 -9.34 0.39
CA LEU A 36 9.76 -8.79 1.36
C LEU A 36 10.74 -9.83 1.92
N GLU A 37 10.31 -11.07 2.04
CA GLU A 37 11.11 -12.16 2.60
C GLU A 37 12.06 -12.82 1.59
N ASN A 38 11.82 -12.59 0.28
CA ASN A 38 12.59 -13.24 -0.78
C ASN A 38 13.10 -12.19 -1.77
N GLU A 39 14.41 -12.00 -1.80
CA GLU A 39 15.10 -11.01 -2.67
C GLU A 39 14.82 -11.23 -4.17
N ASP A 40 14.59 -12.49 -4.58
CA ASP A 40 14.29 -12.85 -5.96
C ASP A 40 12.79 -12.71 -6.31
N THR A 41 12.00 -12.08 -5.45
CA THR A 41 10.55 -11.93 -5.67
C THR A 41 10.19 -10.46 -5.92
N PHE A 42 9.70 -10.20 -7.13
CA PHE A 42 9.13 -8.92 -7.50
C PHE A 42 7.61 -8.95 -7.33
N ILE A 43 7.03 -7.91 -6.72
CA ILE A 43 5.59 -7.74 -6.62
C ILE A 43 5.14 -6.51 -7.40
N MET A 44 4.09 -6.67 -8.21
CA MET A 44 3.47 -5.58 -8.93
C MET A 44 2.02 -5.40 -8.48
N PRO A 45 1.63 -4.21 -8.02
CA PRO A 45 0.24 -3.91 -7.70
C PRO A 45 -0.62 -3.90 -8.96
N THR A 46 -1.86 -4.33 -8.82
CA THR A 46 -2.87 -4.29 -9.89
C THR A 46 -3.98 -3.29 -9.60
N THR A 47 -3.85 -2.56 -8.51
CA THR A 47 -4.71 -1.44 -8.14
C THR A 47 -4.66 -0.38 -9.22
N GLY A 48 -5.78 0.24 -9.51
CA GLY A 48 -5.82 1.28 -10.53
C GLY A 48 -5.91 0.79 -11.97
N MET A 49 -5.78 -0.49 -12.22
CA MET A 49 -6.01 -1.01 -13.56
C MET A 49 -7.49 -1.00 -13.94
N THR A 50 -7.76 -0.69 -15.20
CA THR A 50 -9.13 -0.68 -15.72
C THR A 50 -9.78 -2.05 -15.57
N SER A 51 -11.04 -2.06 -15.14
CA SER A 51 -11.84 -3.29 -15.06
C SER A 51 -12.51 -3.60 -16.39
N HIS A 52 -12.58 -4.88 -16.74
CA HIS A 52 -13.48 -5.36 -17.77
C HIS A 52 -14.96 -5.22 -17.31
N SER A 53 -15.91 -5.28 -18.23
CA SER A 53 -17.35 -5.12 -17.94
C SER A 53 -17.92 -6.14 -16.96
N ASP A 54 -17.27 -7.28 -16.79
CA ASP A 54 -17.64 -8.32 -15.81
C ASP A 54 -17.09 -8.05 -14.39
N TYR A 55 -16.33 -6.98 -14.20
CA TYR A 55 -15.67 -6.61 -12.94
C TYR A 55 -14.74 -7.68 -12.34
N CYS A 56 -14.39 -8.69 -13.13
CA CYS A 56 -13.50 -9.79 -12.72
C CYS A 56 -12.19 -9.79 -13.49
N HIS A 57 -12.25 -9.69 -14.79
CA HIS A 57 -11.09 -9.71 -15.66
C HIS A 57 -10.57 -8.29 -15.97
N PHE A 58 -9.41 -8.24 -16.60
CA PHE A 58 -8.88 -7.02 -17.20
C PHE A 58 -9.20 -7.02 -18.69
N PRO A 59 -9.51 -5.85 -19.29
CA PRO A 59 -9.59 -5.74 -20.75
C PRO A 59 -8.20 -5.95 -21.36
N PHE A 60 -8.14 -6.25 -22.66
CA PHE A 60 -6.86 -6.36 -23.37
C PHE A 60 -6.15 -5.00 -23.37
N GLU A 61 -6.82 -3.99 -23.93
CA GLU A 61 -6.35 -2.60 -23.92
C GLU A 61 -6.47 -2.00 -22.51
N ASN A 62 -5.46 -1.28 -22.06
CA ASN A 62 -5.38 -0.64 -20.74
C ASN A 62 -5.51 -1.61 -19.54
N GLY A 63 -5.47 -2.92 -19.78
CA GLY A 63 -5.44 -3.95 -18.78
C GLY A 63 -4.22 -4.84 -18.96
N TYR A 64 -4.33 -5.95 -19.71
CA TYR A 64 -3.22 -6.87 -19.95
C TYR A 64 -2.03 -6.21 -20.66
N GLU A 65 -2.27 -5.28 -21.57
CA GLU A 65 -1.21 -4.49 -22.19
C GLU A 65 -0.46 -3.64 -21.16
N THR A 66 -1.17 -3.05 -20.21
CA THR A 66 -0.56 -2.30 -19.09
C THR A 66 0.27 -3.23 -18.21
N PHE A 67 -0.20 -4.43 -17.94
CA PHE A 67 0.60 -5.45 -17.24
C PHE A 67 1.91 -5.74 -17.95
N ALA A 68 1.84 -6.01 -19.24
CA ALA A 68 3.02 -6.33 -20.04
C ALA A 68 4.04 -5.18 -20.03
N ASN A 69 3.58 -3.96 -20.18
CA ASN A 69 4.43 -2.76 -20.16
C ASN A 69 5.08 -2.53 -18.79
N ARG A 70 4.35 -2.75 -17.71
CA ARG A 70 4.88 -2.57 -16.35
C ARG A 70 5.89 -3.63 -15.97
N ILE A 71 5.62 -4.90 -16.27
CA ILE A 71 6.52 -5.99 -15.92
C ILE A 71 7.77 -6.05 -16.82
N PHE A 72 7.74 -5.43 -17.99
CA PHE A 72 8.84 -5.47 -18.95
C PHE A 72 10.14 -4.92 -18.37
N LYS A 73 10.10 -3.80 -17.67
CA LYS A 73 11.30 -3.19 -17.09
C LYS A 73 11.92 -4.05 -15.98
N PRO A 74 11.18 -4.51 -14.96
CA PRO A 74 11.72 -5.47 -13.99
C PRO A 74 12.27 -6.75 -14.63
N LEU A 75 11.56 -7.35 -15.58
CA LEU A 75 12.04 -8.52 -16.29
C LEU A 75 13.37 -8.27 -17.00
N THR A 76 13.51 -7.14 -17.70
CA THR A 76 14.74 -6.85 -18.42
C THR A 76 15.90 -6.49 -17.49
N ARG A 77 15.64 -5.85 -16.35
CA ARG A 77 16.64 -5.66 -15.31
C ARG A 77 17.14 -7.01 -14.78
N ASP A 78 16.22 -7.87 -14.38
CA ASP A 78 16.55 -9.09 -13.63
C ASP A 78 17.12 -10.21 -14.53
N LEU A 79 16.62 -10.34 -15.77
CA LEU A 79 17.04 -11.40 -16.68
C LEU A 79 18.12 -11.00 -17.65
N TYR A 80 18.25 -9.72 -17.99
CA TYR A 80 19.18 -9.24 -19.02
C TYR A 80 20.17 -8.18 -18.51
N GLY A 81 20.08 -7.80 -17.22
CA GLY A 81 21.01 -6.84 -16.59
C GLY A 81 20.86 -5.40 -17.09
N TYR A 82 19.68 -5.01 -17.59
CA TYR A 82 19.44 -3.63 -17.97
C TYR A 82 19.40 -2.73 -16.72
N ASN A 83 20.10 -1.60 -16.79
CA ASN A 83 20.06 -0.57 -15.75
C ASN A 83 19.09 0.54 -16.15
N TYR A 84 18.17 0.85 -15.26
CA TYR A 84 17.23 1.95 -15.37
C TYR A 84 17.65 3.08 -14.45
N SER A 85 17.58 4.32 -14.94
CA SER A 85 17.85 5.52 -14.14
C SER A 85 16.64 5.95 -13.32
N GLU A 86 15.46 5.50 -13.71
CA GLU A 86 14.21 5.74 -13.00
C GLU A 86 13.87 4.59 -12.03
N GLU A 87 13.07 4.91 -11.03
CA GLU A 87 12.54 3.93 -10.08
C GLU A 87 11.52 3.02 -10.77
N ILE A 88 11.82 1.73 -10.88
CA ILE A 88 10.98 0.74 -11.55
C ILE A 88 10.30 -0.23 -10.57
N ASP A 89 10.59 -0.13 -9.29
CA ASP A 89 9.96 -0.93 -8.25
C ASP A 89 8.74 -0.18 -7.66
N PRO A 90 7.63 -0.87 -7.40
CA PRO A 90 6.47 -0.25 -6.77
C PRO A 90 6.77 0.19 -5.34
N PRO A 91 6.18 1.31 -4.88
CA PRO A 91 6.31 1.73 -3.49
C PRO A 91 5.72 0.68 -2.55
N MET A 92 6.43 0.36 -1.47
CA MET A 92 5.95 -0.48 -0.37
C MET A 92 5.99 0.31 0.94
N ILE A 93 5.05 0.03 1.85
CA ILE A 93 5.08 0.61 3.18
C ILE A 93 6.32 0.14 3.96
N VAL A 94 7.01 1.09 4.58
CA VAL A 94 8.20 0.85 5.41
C VAL A 94 7.88 1.11 6.89
N SER A 95 7.18 2.20 7.18
CA SER A 95 6.80 2.56 8.53
C SER A 95 5.45 3.26 8.60
N ALA A 96 4.80 3.20 9.77
CA ALA A 96 3.61 3.97 10.10
C ALA A 96 3.75 4.51 11.53
N ASN A 97 3.99 5.81 11.66
CA ASN A 97 4.33 6.45 12.92
C ASN A 97 3.40 7.61 13.27
N LEU A 98 2.88 7.64 14.48
CA LEU A 98 2.25 8.83 15.04
C LEU A 98 3.33 9.83 15.46
N THR A 99 3.39 10.97 14.80
CA THR A 99 4.31 12.07 15.13
C THR A 99 3.76 12.97 16.23
N ASN A 100 2.46 12.97 16.40
CA ASN A 100 1.70 13.60 17.50
C ASN A 100 0.37 12.86 17.67
N GLU A 101 -0.52 13.34 18.56
CA GLU A 101 -1.77 12.64 18.89
C GLU A 101 -2.71 12.40 17.71
N ASN A 102 -2.60 13.17 16.62
CA ASN A 102 -3.53 13.12 15.50
C ASN A 102 -2.85 13.19 14.12
N THR A 103 -1.54 13.01 14.04
CA THR A 103 -0.83 12.96 12.76
C THR A 103 -0.11 11.63 12.60
N LEU A 104 -0.58 10.84 11.64
CA LEU A 104 0.04 9.57 11.25
C LEU A 104 0.86 9.78 9.98
N VAL A 105 2.13 9.42 10.03
CA VAL A 105 3.04 9.45 8.88
C VAL A 105 3.32 8.02 8.44
N ILE A 106 3.02 7.72 7.18
CA ILE A 106 3.43 6.49 6.51
C ILE A 106 4.63 6.83 5.63
N GLU A 107 5.73 6.12 5.81
CA GLU A 107 6.87 6.16 4.92
C GLU A 107 6.85 4.97 3.98
N THR A 108 7.32 5.18 2.75
CA THR A 108 7.40 4.14 1.73
C THR A 108 8.81 3.95 1.22
N SER A 109 9.06 2.83 0.52
CA SER A 109 10.34 2.52 -0.11
C SER A 109 10.65 3.36 -1.34
N SER A 110 9.69 4.12 -1.85
CA SER A 110 9.85 4.97 -3.04
C SER A 110 10.66 6.23 -2.72
N GLU A 111 11.31 6.79 -3.72
CA GLU A 111 11.98 8.10 -3.58
C GLU A 111 10.96 9.25 -3.50
N SER A 112 9.85 9.14 -4.21
CA SER A 112 8.77 10.12 -4.20
C SER A 112 7.42 9.51 -4.57
N LEU A 113 6.39 10.04 -3.93
CA LEU A 113 5.01 9.68 -4.20
C LEU A 113 4.26 10.82 -4.88
N MET A 114 3.24 10.47 -5.66
CA MET A 114 2.35 11.42 -6.31
C MET A 114 0.92 10.89 -6.40
N ILE A 115 -0.02 11.80 -6.61
CA ILE A 115 -1.38 11.49 -7.05
C ILE A 115 -1.63 12.17 -8.39
N ASN A 116 -1.98 11.38 -9.38
CA ASN A 116 -2.19 11.88 -10.73
C ASN A 116 -3.66 12.24 -10.94
N THR A 117 -4.11 13.37 -10.37
CA THR A 117 -5.46 13.88 -10.62
C THR A 117 -5.62 15.34 -10.23
N ASN A 118 -6.48 16.03 -10.96
CA ASN A 118 -6.85 17.43 -10.72
C ASN A 118 -8.12 17.60 -9.88
N ASN A 119 -8.80 16.51 -9.50
CA ASN A 119 -10.06 16.57 -8.73
C ASN A 119 -9.81 16.29 -7.25
N THR A 120 -9.51 17.34 -6.49
CA THR A 120 -9.14 17.27 -5.07
C THR A 120 -10.21 16.62 -4.17
N ASN A 121 -11.49 16.83 -4.42
CA ASN A 121 -12.55 16.25 -3.58
C ASN A 121 -12.73 14.74 -3.82
N LEU A 122 -12.63 14.31 -5.07
CA LEU A 122 -12.72 12.90 -5.42
C LEU A 122 -11.51 12.13 -4.87
N ILE A 123 -10.33 12.72 -4.94
CA ILE A 123 -9.10 12.17 -4.41
C ILE A 123 -9.21 11.98 -2.91
N LEU A 124 -9.58 13.03 -2.17
CA LEU A 124 -9.68 12.97 -0.73
C LEU A 124 -10.60 11.82 -0.29
N ASN A 125 -11.78 11.73 -0.87
CA ASN A 125 -12.73 10.68 -0.53
C ASN A 125 -12.21 9.28 -0.86
N ARG A 126 -11.55 9.09 -2.00
CA ARG A 126 -11.03 7.77 -2.40
C ARG A 126 -9.83 7.35 -1.56
N VAL A 127 -8.84 8.21 -1.37
CA VAL A 127 -7.67 7.88 -0.55
C VAL A 127 -8.10 7.62 0.89
N VAL A 128 -8.93 8.48 1.49
CA VAL A 128 -9.39 8.31 2.86
C VAL A 128 -10.19 7.01 3.04
N ASN A 129 -10.99 6.59 2.05
CA ASN A 129 -11.78 5.36 2.13
C ASN A 129 -10.97 4.10 1.78
N ASP A 130 -9.85 4.24 1.10
CA ASP A 130 -8.99 3.10 0.75
C ASP A 130 -8.01 2.75 1.87
N PHE A 131 -7.72 3.70 2.77
CA PHE A 131 -6.95 3.44 3.98
C PHE A 131 -7.88 3.23 5.18
N VAL A 132 -7.75 2.10 5.85
CA VAL A 132 -8.59 1.71 6.97
C VAL A 132 -7.77 1.55 8.23
N LEU A 133 -8.18 2.26 9.29
CA LEU A 133 -7.64 2.09 10.63
C LEU A 133 -8.37 0.95 11.35
N SER A 134 -7.63 0.07 12.00
CA SER A 134 -8.16 -1.00 12.84
C SER A 134 -7.70 -0.82 14.28
N ASN A 135 -8.52 -1.23 15.24
CA ASN A 135 -8.28 -1.06 16.68
C ASN A 135 -8.04 0.41 17.10
N ALA A 136 -8.65 1.35 16.41
CA ALA A 136 -8.36 2.78 16.49
C ALA A 136 -9.40 3.58 17.31
N ASN A 137 -10.17 2.94 18.19
CA ASN A 137 -11.10 3.60 19.13
C ASN A 137 -12.11 4.56 18.46
N GLY A 138 -12.56 4.26 17.24
CA GLY A 138 -13.45 5.12 16.46
C GLY A 138 -12.77 6.31 15.78
N VAL A 139 -11.45 6.38 15.82
CA VAL A 139 -10.67 7.38 15.09
C VAL A 139 -10.73 7.12 13.59
N SER A 140 -10.82 8.18 12.82
CA SER A 140 -10.86 8.15 11.36
C SER A 140 -9.87 9.14 10.75
N ILE A 141 -9.52 8.92 9.50
CA ILE A 141 -8.70 9.82 8.70
C ILE A 141 -9.58 10.98 8.21
N SER A 142 -9.19 12.21 8.50
CA SER A 142 -9.92 13.42 8.08
C SER A 142 -9.35 14.06 6.83
N SER A 143 -8.06 13.98 6.63
CA SER A 143 -7.37 14.49 5.44
C SER A 143 -6.01 13.81 5.27
N PHE A 144 -5.39 14.01 4.11
CA PHE A 144 -4.03 13.54 3.87
C PHE A 144 -3.24 14.55 3.03
N GLN A 145 -1.92 14.38 3.07
CA GLN A 145 -0.96 15.13 2.27
C GLN A 145 0.17 14.19 1.85
N ILE A 146 0.70 14.35 0.63
CA ILE A 146 1.91 13.66 0.19
C ILE A 146 3.09 14.61 0.34
N GLN A 147 4.18 14.11 0.90
CA GLN A 147 5.43 14.84 1.08
C GLN A 147 6.61 13.91 0.82
N GLY A 148 7.24 14.06 -0.35
CA GLY A 148 8.33 13.18 -0.76
C GLY A 148 7.86 11.73 -0.87
N ASN A 149 8.49 10.85 -0.12
CA ASN A 149 8.15 9.41 -0.03
C ASN A 149 7.09 9.09 1.04
N SER A 150 6.48 10.09 1.64
CA SER A 150 5.61 9.92 2.80
C SER A 150 4.19 10.37 2.53
N ILE A 151 3.24 9.71 3.21
CA ILE A 151 1.83 10.09 3.29
C ILE A 151 1.56 10.54 4.71
N LEU A 152 1.15 11.80 4.87
CA LEU A 152 0.76 12.37 6.15
C LEU A 152 -0.76 12.34 6.25
N PHE A 153 -1.30 11.61 7.21
CA PHE A 153 -2.72 11.60 7.52
C PHE A 153 -3.02 12.45 8.75
N ASN A 154 -4.00 13.33 8.63
CA ASN A 154 -4.61 13.96 9.80
C ASN A 154 -5.76 13.09 10.30
N LEU A 155 -5.72 12.74 11.57
CA LEU A 155 -6.72 11.94 12.25
C LEU A 155 -7.64 12.86 13.08
N ASN A 156 -8.86 12.41 13.34
CA ASN A 156 -9.77 13.14 14.23
C ASN A 156 -9.54 12.84 15.73
N GLY A 157 -8.45 12.13 16.07
CA GLY A 157 -8.06 11.80 17.44
C GLY A 157 -6.89 10.82 17.47
N ASN A 158 -6.49 10.41 18.66
CA ASN A 158 -5.42 9.43 18.87
C ASN A 158 -5.98 8.00 18.71
N PRO A 159 -5.47 7.20 17.77
CA PRO A 159 -5.96 5.84 17.54
C PRO A 159 -5.60 4.87 18.68
N GLY A 160 -4.67 5.25 19.56
CA GLY A 160 -4.25 4.43 20.69
C GLY A 160 -3.20 3.37 20.36
N ALA A 161 -2.70 2.73 21.41
CA ALA A 161 -1.78 1.60 21.29
C ALA A 161 -2.46 0.41 20.59
N ASN A 162 -1.68 -0.40 19.87
CA ASN A 162 -2.14 -1.57 19.10
C ASN A 162 -3.06 -1.26 17.91
N SER A 163 -3.17 0.00 17.52
CA SER A 163 -3.82 0.35 16.26
C SER A 163 -2.98 -0.05 15.06
N SER A 164 -3.65 -0.27 13.94
CA SER A 164 -3.01 -0.62 12.67
C SER A 164 -3.70 0.08 11.51
N ILE A 165 -3.02 0.12 10.38
CA ILE A 165 -3.55 0.69 9.14
C ILE A 165 -3.43 -0.33 8.01
N SER A 166 -4.40 -0.32 7.11
CA SER A 166 -4.44 -1.16 5.91
C SER A 166 -4.71 -0.30 4.68
N LEU A 167 -4.12 -0.67 3.55
CA LEU A 167 -4.48 -0.15 2.22
C LEU A 167 -5.25 -1.23 1.47
N LEU A 168 -6.52 -0.98 1.18
CA LEU A 168 -7.44 -1.95 0.58
C LEU A 168 -7.19 -2.16 -0.91
N GLY A 169 -6.90 -1.11 -1.67
CA GLY A 169 -6.74 -1.13 -3.11
C GLY A 169 -8.02 -1.52 -3.84
N GLN A 170 -9.13 -0.93 -3.45
CA GLN A 170 -10.47 -1.28 -3.94
C GLN A 170 -10.92 -0.45 -5.16
N TYR A 171 -10.19 0.60 -5.50
CA TYR A 171 -10.58 1.50 -6.58
C TYR A 171 -9.87 1.17 -7.89
N ALA A 172 -10.62 1.06 -8.97
CA ALA A 172 -10.08 0.96 -10.31
C ALA A 172 -9.77 2.35 -10.89
N GLY A 173 -8.78 2.40 -11.78
CA GLY A 173 -8.36 3.62 -12.47
C GLY A 173 -7.15 4.30 -11.82
N ILE A 174 -6.13 4.54 -12.62
CA ILE A 174 -4.83 5.10 -12.19
C ILE A 174 -4.95 6.52 -11.59
N GLU A 175 -5.99 7.25 -11.98
CA GLU A 175 -6.18 8.67 -11.66
C GLU A 175 -6.41 8.96 -10.18
N ASN A 176 -6.58 7.94 -9.35
CA ASN A 176 -7.01 8.09 -7.97
C ASN A 176 -6.13 7.33 -6.97
N ASN A 177 -5.02 6.79 -7.43
CA ASN A 177 -4.11 6.02 -6.59
C ASN A 177 -2.86 6.82 -6.28
N ILE A 178 -2.27 6.51 -5.14
CA ILE A 178 -0.93 6.97 -4.80
C ILE A 178 0.06 6.12 -5.58
N THR A 179 0.90 6.76 -6.37
CA THR A 179 1.91 6.12 -7.22
C THR A 179 3.29 6.73 -6.97
N ASN A 180 4.33 6.04 -7.40
CA ASN A 180 5.62 6.69 -7.59
C ASN A 180 5.64 7.54 -8.87
N SER A 181 6.76 8.19 -9.16
CA SER A 181 6.94 9.05 -10.35
C SER A 181 6.78 8.31 -11.68
N ASN A 182 6.91 6.99 -11.70
CA ASN A 182 6.77 6.14 -12.88
C ASN A 182 5.41 5.46 -13.00
N GLY A 183 4.47 5.83 -12.13
CA GLY A 183 3.09 5.38 -12.18
C GLY A 183 2.84 3.98 -11.60
N PHE A 184 3.78 3.43 -10.83
CA PHE A 184 3.51 2.22 -10.04
C PHE A 184 2.75 2.61 -8.77
N GLU A 185 1.61 1.98 -8.55
CA GLU A 185 0.79 2.20 -7.36
C GLU A 185 1.46 1.64 -6.11
N LEU A 186 1.13 2.22 -4.97
CA LEU A 186 1.49 1.68 -3.66
C LEU A 186 0.94 0.27 -3.49
N VAL A 187 1.82 -0.67 -3.16
CA VAL A 187 1.46 -2.07 -2.88
C VAL A 187 0.49 -2.13 -1.70
N CYS A 188 -0.62 -2.85 -1.85
CA CYS A 188 -1.60 -3.03 -0.78
C CYS A 188 -1.00 -3.80 0.39
N PHE A 189 -1.45 -3.45 1.60
CA PHE A 189 -1.00 -4.04 2.84
C PHE A 189 -2.14 -4.16 3.85
N SER A 190 -2.01 -5.02 4.84
CA SER A 190 -3.03 -5.27 5.84
C SER A 190 -2.47 -5.21 7.25
N ASN A 191 -3.20 -4.54 8.14
CA ASN A 191 -2.90 -4.47 9.57
C ASN A 191 -1.46 -4.07 9.90
N PHE A 192 -0.88 -3.17 9.12
CA PHE A 192 0.45 -2.65 9.40
C PHE A 192 0.43 -1.88 10.73
N PRO A 193 1.29 -2.22 11.71
CA PRO A 193 1.21 -1.65 13.05
C PRO A 193 1.55 -0.16 13.03
N ILE A 194 0.79 0.63 13.78
CA ILE A 194 1.08 2.05 14.02
C ILE A 194 1.90 2.14 15.30
N THR A 195 3.04 2.83 15.21
CA THR A 195 3.96 3.08 16.33
C THR A 195 3.96 4.55 16.73
N GLY A 196 4.57 4.90 17.89
CA GLY A 196 4.81 6.29 18.30
C GLY A 196 3.67 7.00 19.03
N GLY A 197 2.49 6.43 19.18
CA GLY A 197 1.44 7.01 20.04
C GLY A 197 1.87 6.97 21.51
N SER A 198 2.00 8.13 22.17
CA SER A 198 2.25 8.20 23.62
C SER A 198 1.07 7.53 24.35
N GLY A 199 1.21 6.26 24.66
CA GLY A 199 0.39 5.65 25.68
C GLY A 199 0.71 6.35 27.00
N ASN A 200 -0.24 7.09 27.55
CA ASN A 200 -0.23 7.47 28.96
C ASN A 200 -0.37 6.20 29.81
N GLY A 201 0.66 5.38 29.80
CA GLY A 201 0.89 4.28 30.70
C GLY A 201 1.78 4.77 31.82
N SER A 202 1.25 5.61 32.72
CA SER A 202 1.82 5.78 34.05
C SER A 202 1.62 4.48 34.81
N GLY A 203 2.43 3.49 34.47
CA GLY A 203 2.67 2.32 35.30
C GLY A 203 3.58 2.74 36.43
N ASN A 204 3.02 3.19 37.56
CA ASN A 204 3.72 3.20 38.81
C ASN A 204 4.22 1.76 39.08
N ILE A 205 5.48 1.56 38.87
CA ILE A 205 6.20 0.43 39.48
C ILE A 205 6.33 0.82 40.96
N SER A 206 5.42 0.36 41.79
CA SER A 206 5.65 0.34 43.24
C SER A 206 6.74 -0.68 43.48
N ASN A 207 7.94 -0.20 43.81
CA ASN A 207 8.95 -1.00 44.48
C ASN A 207 8.45 -1.26 45.89
N ASP A 208 7.77 -2.36 46.11
CA ASP A 208 7.65 -2.93 47.43
C ASP A 208 8.89 -3.78 47.68
N THR A 209 9.80 -3.19 48.43
CA THR A 209 10.83 -3.88 49.19
C THR A 209 10.21 -4.37 50.51
N ASP A 210 10.07 -5.69 50.65
CA ASP A 210 10.15 -6.41 51.91
C ASP A 210 10.86 -7.75 51.69
#